data_232d784015194ab9cb4198c239eb9a4b
#
_entry.id   232d784015194ab9cb4198c239eb9a4b
#
_cell.length_a   1.000
_cell.length_b   1.000
_cell.length_c   1.000
_cell.angle_alpha   90.00
_cell.angle_beta   90.00
_cell.angle_gamma   90.00
#
_symmetry.space_group_name_H-M   'P 1'
#
loop_
_entity.id
_entity.type
_entity.pdbx_description
1 polymer ?
#
loop_
_entity_poly.entity_id
_entity_poly.type
_entity_poly.pdbx_seq_one_letter_code
_entity_poly.pdbx_strand_id
1 'polypeptide(L)'
;MSLIQTGKVTLALSLPMRENGCQANPLRSDAMAYELDQFISDCRSILSRDPGPKGREEVRTQLERLLQNPDFIRQHCGEATPRGLHVLYEDPELGFQVLAHINDKARVSPPHDHGESWAIYGQATHYTEMTEWEREDNGSDHDHAKLKPVKKYRLTPGHAGIYQDGKIHSIDYPDYARFIRVTGTNLDRIHRVRFDLKTGEVKRMTPQQAT
;
A
#
# COMPACT_ATOMS: atom_id res chain seq x y z
N MET A 1 66.08 34.39 -54.33
CA MET A 1 64.92 35.16 -54.81
C MET A 1 63.88 35.08 -53.74
N SER A 2 63.68 36.18 -53.11
CA SER A 2 62.87 36.35 -51.90
C SER A 2 61.43 36.77 -52.33
N LEU A 3 60.42 36.19 -51.64
CA LEU A 3 59.06 36.76 -51.70
C LEU A 3 58.50 36.77 -50.27
N ILE A 4 58.31 38.01 -49.85
CA ILE A 4 57.72 38.40 -48.57
C ILE A 4 56.21 38.25 -48.69
N GLN A 5 55.56 37.60 -47.82
CA GLN A 5 54.11 37.59 -47.69
C GLN A 5 53.67 38.18 -46.34
N THR A 6 52.96 39.28 -46.45
CA THR A 6 52.41 40.09 -45.36
C THR A 6 51.17 39.42 -44.76
N GLY A 7 51.28 39.04 -43.50
CA GLY A 7 50.15 38.51 -42.72
C GLY A 7 49.22 39.64 -42.23
N LYS A 8 47.90 39.53 -42.52
CA LYS A 8 46.87 40.35 -41.91
C LYS A 8 46.51 39.79 -40.52
N VAL A 9 46.68 40.62 -39.51
CA VAL A 9 46.16 40.34 -38.16
C VAL A 9 44.69 40.73 -38.11
N THR A 10 43.83 39.75 -37.92
CA THR A 10 42.43 39.97 -37.68
C THR A 10 42.20 39.93 -36.15
N LEU A 11 41.80 41.06 -35.61
CA LEU A 11 41.41 41.23 -34.20
C LEU A 11 40.03 40.62 -33.99
N ALA A 12 39.92 39.54 -33.28
CA ALA A 12 38.64 38.95 -32.87
C ALA A 12 38.18 39.60 -31.56
N LEU A 13 37.10 40.39 -31.65
CA LEU A 13 36.38 40.90 -30.48
C LEU A 13 35.61 39.78 -29.83
N SER A 14 36.01 39.35 -28.64
CA SER A 14 35.28 38.42 -27.78
C SER A 14 34.17 39.19 -27.05
N LEU A 15 32.90 38.84 -27.36
CA LEU A 15 31.74 39.26 -26.62
C LEU A 15 31.65 38.40 -25.33
N PRO A 16 31.28 38.97 -24.17
CA PRO A 16 31.08 38.20 -22.96
C PRO A 16 29.83 37.34 -23.07
N MET A 17 29.98 36.02 -22.82
CA MET A 17 28.86 35.13 -22.65
C MET A 17 28.08 35.50 -21.36
N ARG A 18 26.80 35.79 -21.54
CA ARG A 18 25.88 35.94 -20.43
C ARG A 18 25.69 34.54 -19.81
N GLU A 19 26.14 34.37 -18.61
CA GLU A 19 25.73 33.25 -17.75
C GLU A 19 24.24 33.39 -17.46
N ASN A 20 23.42 32.58 -18.13
CA ASN A 20 22.04 32.35 -17.70
C ASN A 20 22.08 31.58 -16.40
N GLY A 21 22.09 32.30 -15.30
CA GLY A 21 21.83 31.73 -13.96
C GLY A 21 20.45 31.10 -13.99
N CYS A 22 20.42 29.77 -13.93
CA CYS A 22 19.23 29.01 -13.66
C CYS A 22 18.78 29.37 -12.23
N GLN A 23 17.90 30.36 -12.12
CA GLN A 23 17.25 30.68 -10.86
C GLN A 23 16.35 29.50 -10.53
N ALA A 24 16.77 28.70 -9.54
CA ALA A 24 15.92 27.73 -8.89
C ALA A 24 14.66 28.48 -8.40
N ASN A 25 13.50 28.06 -8.90
CA ASN A 25 12.20 28.61 -8.54
C ASN A 25 11.89 28.23 -7.08
N PRO A 26 11.84 29.16 -6.11
CA PRO A 26 11.59 28.86 -4.71
C PRO A 26 10.08 28.83 -4.39
N LEU A 27 9.24 28.31 -5.29
CA LEU A 27 7.81 28.12 -5.03
C LEU A 27 7.45 26.65 -5.09
N ARG A 28 8.15 25.79 -4.31
CA ARG A 28 7.48 24.65 -3.72
C ARG A 28 6.79 25.17 -2.46
N SER A 29 5.46 25.25 -2.50
CA SER A 29 4.67 25.43 -1.30
C SER A 29 5.10 24.32 -0.32
N ASP A 30 5.58 24.70 0.86
CA ASP A 30 5.76 23.80 2.02
C ASP A 30 4.38 23.33 2.54
N ALA A 31 3.62 22.67 1.68
CA ALA A 31 2.58 21.77 2.14
C ALA A 31 3.35 20.58 2.74
N MET A 32 3.48 20.59 4.07
CA MET A 32 4.10 19.48 4.79
C MET A 32 3.57 18.17 4.23
N ALA A 33 4.48 17.29 3.80
CA ALA A 33 4.11 15.99 3.25
C ALA A 33 3.29 15.24 4.32
N TYR A 34 2.24 14.53 3.88
CA TYR A 34 1.40 13.75 4.78
C TYR A 34 2.17 12.49 5.22
N GLU A 35 2.60 12.47 6.47
CA GLU A 35 3.50 11.48 7.03
C GLU A 35 2.75 10.39 7.81
N LEU A 36 3.46 9.30 8.16
CA LEU A 36 2.90 8.17 8.92
C LEU A 36 2.28 8.61 10.25
N ASP A 37 2.94 9.49 11.00
CA ASP A 37 2.44 9.96 12.30
C ASP A 37 1.13 10.75 12.14
N GLN A 38 1.01 11.55 11.09
CA GLN A 38 -0.23 12.26 10.77
C GLN A 38 -1.34 11.27 10.39
N PHE A 39 -1.03 10.26 9.57
CA PHE A 39 -1.97 9.20 9.22
C PHE A 39 -2.47 8.44 10.47
N ILE A 40 -1.57 8.08 11.39
CA ILE A 40 -1.92 7.42 12.66
C ILE A 40 -2.86 8.29 13.48
N SER A 41 -2.55 9.60 13.61
CA SER A 41 -3.38 10.56 14.34
C SER A 41 -4.78 10.68 13.74
N ASP A 42 -4.87 10.75 12.41
CA ASP A 42 -6.14 10.81 11.70
C ASP A 42 -6.93 9.50 11.86
N CYS A 43 -6.28 8.33 11.78
CA CYS A 43 -6.93 7.03 12.05
C CYS A 43 -7.51 6.97 13.45
N ARG A 44 -6.76 7.37 14.48
CA ARG A 44 -7.25 7.42 15.86
C ARG A 44 -8.48 8.33 15.99
N SER A 45 -8.42 9.53 15.44
CA SER A 45 -9.52 10.50 15.46
C SER A 45 -10.76 9.97 14.74
N ILE A 46 -10.60 9.39 13.57
CA ILE A 46 -11.71 8.85 12.77
C ILE A 46 -12.34 7.66 13.47
N LEU A 47 -11.55 6.66 13.87
CA LEU A 47 -12.05 5.41 14.45
C LEU A 47 -12.62 5.61 15.87
N SER A 48 -12.15 6.59 16.64
CA SER A 48 -12.77 6.97 17.93
C SER A 48 -14.14 7.61 17.75
N ARG A 49 -14.33 8.36 16.65
CA ARG A 49 -15.61 9.01 16.34
C ARG A 49 -16.58 8.05 15.66
N ASP A 50 -16.10 7.26 14.70
CA ASP A 50 -16.90 6.31 13.92
C ASP A 50 -16.09 5.06 13.60
N PRO A 51 -16.18 3.99 14.41
CA PRO A 51 -15.50 2.71 14.13
C PRO A 51 -16.19 1.87 13.04
N GLY A 52 -17.35 2.32 12.54
CA GLY A 52 -18.15 1.61 11.55
C GLY A 52 -17.65 1.74 10.12
N PRO A 53 -18.41 1.19 9.15
CA PRO A 53 -18.01 1.17 7.74
C PRO A 53 -17.68 2.54 7.15
N LYS A 54 -18.34 3.59 7.63
CA LYS A 54 -18.16 4.97 7.14
C LYS A 54 -16.82 5.56 7.58
N GLY A 55 -16.48 5.42 8.87
CA GLY A 55 -15.16 5.86 9.37
C GLY A 55 -14.03 5.04 8.75
N ARG A 56 -14.22 3.73 8.56
CA ARG A 56 -13.24 2.87 7.88
C ARG A 56 -12.99 3.31 6.43
N GLU A 57 -14.02 3.80 5.73
CA GLU A 57 -13.86 4.38 4.39
C GLU A 57 -13.10 5.72 4.42
N GLU A 58 -13.27 6.52 5.46
CA GLU A 58 -12.43 7.71 5.69
C GLU A 58 -10.96 7.30 5.92
N VAL A 59 -10.69 6.25 6.71
CA VAL A 59 -9.33 5.70 6.89
C VAL A 59 -8.73 5.24 5.55
N ARG A 60 -9.53 4.56 4.70
CA ARG A 60 -9.09 4.17 3.35
C ARG A 60 -8.64 5.37 2.53
N THR A 61 -9.41 6.45 2.57
CA THR A 61 -9.07 7.70 1.87
C THR A 61 -7.79 8.34 2.42
N GLN A 62 -7.58 8.33 3.75
CA GLN A 62 -6.33 8.82 4.33
C GLN A 62 -5.13 7.93 3.96
N LEU A 63 -5.33 6.60 3.83
CA LEU A 63 -4.27 5.72 3.34
C LEU A 63 -3.88 6.06 1.90
N GLU A 64 -4.84 6.32 1.01
CA GLU A 64 -4.53 6.77 -0.36
C GLU A 64 -3.72 8.06 -0.36
N ARG A 65 -4.03 9.00 0.54
CA ARG A 65 -3.26 10.24 0.71
C ARG A 65 -1.82 9.95 1.18
N LEU A 66 -1.63 9.03 2.14
CA LEU A 66 -0.30 8.62 2.61
C LEU A 66 0.53 8.00 1.49
N LEU A 67 -0.10 7.19 0.64
CA LEU A 67 0.56 6.53 -0.50
C LEU A 67 1.00 7.52 -1.61
N GLN A 68 0.54 8.77 -1.60
CA GLN A 68 1.04 9.82 -2.48
C GLN A 68 2.36 10.43 -1.99
N ASN A 69 2.78 10.15 -0.75
CA ASN A 69 4.05 10.63 -0.22
C ASN A 69 5.22 9.73 -0.69
N PRO A 70 6.10 10.19 -1.60
CA PRO A 70 7.19 9.39 -2.12
C PRO A 70 8.25 9.07 -1.06
N ASP A 71 8.39 9.90 -0.03
CA ASP A 71 9.33 9.68 1.06
C ASP A 71 8.86 8.55 1.97
N PHE A 72 7.56 8.51 2.29
CA PHE A 72 6.94 7.39 2.98
C PHE A 72 7.13 6.07 2.19
N ILE A 73 6.86 6.07 0.89
CA ILE A 73 7.06 4.89 0.03
C ILE A 73 8.52 4.45 0.03
N ARG A 74 9.46 5.38 -0.13
CA ARG A 74 10.89 5.06 -0.13
C ARG A 74 11.35 4.48 1.20
N GLN A 75 10.88 5.01 2.32
CA GLN A 75 11.28 4.61 3.66
C GLN A 75 10.70 3.25 4.06
N HIS A 76 9.41 2.98 3.78
CA HIS A 76 8.69 1.81 4.29
C HIS A 76 8.42 0.74 3.23
N CYS A 77 8.48 1.10 1.95
CA CYS A 77 8.25 0.22 0.81
C CYS A 77 9.36 0.35 -0.26
N GLY A 78 10.51 0.95 0.06
CA GLY A 78 11.64 1.13 -0.86
C GLY A 78 12.44 -0.15 -1.08
N GLU A 79 13.34 -0.16 -2.07
CA GLU A 79 14.17 -1.33 -2.42
C GLU A 79 15.05 -1.81 -1.25
N ALA A 80 15.50 -0.87 -0.41
CA ALA A 80 16.32 -1.17 0.77
C ALA A 80 15.52 -1.75 1.95
N THR A 81 14.18 -1.72 1.91
CA THR A 81 13.35 -2.27 2.98
C THR A 81 13.43 -3.79 2.97
N PRO A 82 13.80 -4.44 4.09
CA PRO A 82 13.92 -5.89 4.16
C PRO A 82 12.59 -6.58 3.80
N ARG A 83 12.71 -7.74 3.14
CA ARG A 83 11.56 -8.61 2.87
C ARG A 83 10.87 -9.02 4.17
N GLY A 84 9.54 -9.08 4.14
CA GLY A 84 8.73 -9.57 5.26
C GLY A 84 7.50 -8.72 5.52
N LEU A 85 6.89 -9.02 6.67
CA LEU A 85 5.81 -8.25 7.25
C LEU A 85 6.39 -7.35 8.34
N HIS A 86 6.21 -6.04 8.19
CA HIS A 86 6.68 -5.05 9.17
C HIS A 86 5.48 -4.38 9.83
N VAL A 87 5.39 -4.46 11.14
CA VAL A 87 4.43 -3.69 11.92
C VAL A 87 4.98 -2.27 12.04
N LEU A 88 4.38 -1.32 11.33
CA LEU A 88 4.74 0.10 11.39
C LEU A 88 4.12 0.76 12.62
N TYR A 89 2.92 0.32 13.00
CA TYR A 89 2.20 0.81 14.16
C TYR A 89 1.14 -0.19 14.64
N GLU A 90 0.95 -0.28 15.95
CA GLU A 90 -0.19 -0.95 16.61
C GLU A 90 -0.76 0.03 17.64
N ASP A 91 -2.05 0.34 17.52
CA ASP A 91 -2.71 1.26 18.43
C ASP A 91 -3.00 0.60 19.79
N PRO A 92 -2.52 1.17 20.91
CA PRO A 92 -2.66 0.53 22.22
C PRO A 92 -4.09 0.56 22.78
N GLU A 93 -4.96 1.45 22.30
CA GLU A 93 -6.33 1.63 22.79
C GLU A 93 -7.37 1.07 21.84
N LEU A 94 -7.25 1.38 20.55
CA LEU A 94 -8.21 0.98 19.50
C LEU A 94 -7.84 -0.35 18.84
N GLY A 95 -6.59 -0.82 19.03
CA GLY A 95 -6.12 -2.11 18.56
C GLY A 95 -5.82 -2.23 17.06
N PHE A 96 -6.06 -1.18 16.26
CA PHE A 96 -5.76 -1.24 14.84
C PHE A 96 -4.25 -1.31 14.57
N GLN A 97 -3.88 -1.97 13.47
CA GLN A 97 -2.48 -2.07 13.04
C GLN A 97 -2.27 -1.45 11.67
N VAL A 98 -1.09 -0.86 11.46
CA VAL A 98 -0.56 -0.44 10.16
C VAL A 98 0.65 -1.32 9.84
N LEU A 99 0.60 -2.04 8.72
CA LEU A 99 1.59 -3.04 8.36
C LEU A 99 2.11 -2.82 6.93
N ALA A 100 3.42 -2.93 6.74
CA ALA A 100 4.02 -2.96 5.41
C ALA A 100 4.32 -4.41 4.99
N HIS A 101 3.83 -4.82 3.84
CA HIS A 101 4.11 -6.10 3.20
C HIS A 101 5.15 -5.90 2.11
N ILE A 102 6.34 -6.46 2.31
CA ILE A 102 7.48 -6.38 1.39
C ILE A 102 7.71 -7.76 0.80
N ASN A 103 7.29 -7.95 -0.44
CA ASN A 103 7.31 -9.26 -1.10
C ASN A 103 8.39 -9.29 -2.19
N ASP A 104 9.16 -10.38 -2.25
CA ASP A 104 10.14 -10.64 -3.31
C ASP A 104 9.56 -11.54 -4.40
N LYS A 105 8.59 -12.37 -4.06
CA LYS A 105 8.01 -13.38 -4.93
C LYS A 105 6.52 -13.21 -5.11
N ALA A 106 6.06 -13.47 -6.31
CA ALA A 106 4.66 -13.58 -6.65
C ALA A 106 3.93 -14.57 -5.73
N ARG A 107 2.68 -14.28 -5.42
CA ARG A 107 1.85 -15.14 -4.60
C ARG A 107 0.38 -15.01 -4.96
N VAL A 108 -0.29 -16.16 -4.99
CA VAL A 108 -1.75 -16.25 -5.02
C VAL A 108 -2.21 -16.75 -3.64
N SER A 109 -3.06 -16.00 -2.95
CA SER A 109 -3.67 -16.46 -1.72
C SER A 109 -4.97 -17.22 -2.01
N PRO A 110 -5.29 -18.27 -1.23
CA PRO A 110 -6.65 -18.81 -1.26
C PRO A 110 -7.66 -17.76 -0.77
N PRO A 111 -8.95 -17.89 -1.09
CA PRO A 111 -9.99 -17.09 -0.47
C PRO A 111 -9.94 -17.22 1.05
N HIS A 112 -10.08 -16.10 1.74
CA HIS A 112 -10.04 -16.04 3.20
C HIS A 112 -10.80 -14.80 3.68
N ASP A 113 -11.13 -14.80 4.96
CA ASP A 113 -11.62 -13.62 5.66
C ASP A 113 -10.63 -13.15 6.73
N HIS A 114 -10.98 -12.08 7.39
CA HIS A 114 -10.26 -11.55 8.55
C HIS A 114 -11.08 -11.68 9.85
N GLY A 115 -12.04 -12.62 9.89
CA GLY A 115 -12.91 -12.83 11.04
C GLY A 115 -13.68 -11.56 11.41
N GLU A 116 -13.57 -11.15 12.65
CA GLU A 116 -14.22 -9.96 13.20
C GLU A 116 -13.47 -8.65 12.89
N SER A 117 -12.42 -8.70 12.04
CA SER A 117 -11.65 -7.52 11.66
C SER A 117 -11.95 -7.09 10.23
N TRP A 118 -11.97 -5.80 10.03
CA TRP A 118 -11.86 -5.20 8.71
C TRP A 118 -10.40 -5.11 8.27
N ALA A 119 -10.16 -4.94 6.96
CA ALA A 119 -8.84 -4.68 6.39
C ALA A 119 -8.91 -3.70 5.23
N ILE A 120 -7.91 -2.82 5.15
CA ILE A 120 -7.67 -1.92 4.03
C ILE A 120 -6.32 -2.27 3.43
N TYR A 121 -6.26 -2.43 2.11
CA TYR A 121 -5.04 -2.69 1.36
C TYR A 121 -4.75 -1.50 0.48
N GLY A 122 -3.60 -0.85 0.67
CA GLY A 122 -3.12 0.26 -0.13
C GLY A 122 -1.87 -0.12 -0.91
N GLN A 123 -1.93 -0.04 -2.24
CA GLN A 123 -0.82 -0.46 -3.10
C GLN A 123 0.30 0.57 -3.12
N ALA A 124 1.53 0.14 -2.81
CA ALA A 124 2.71 0.99 -2.84
C ALA A 124 3.50 0.84 -4.14
N THR A 125 3.78 -0.40 -4.60
CA THR A 125 4.52 -0.68 -5.83
C THR A 125 3.87 -1.84 -6.59
N HIS A 126 4.05 -1.91 -7.92
CA HIS A 126 3.43 -2.90 -8.79
C HIS A 126 1.89 -2.89 -8.69
N TYR A 127 1.27 -4.04 -8.51
CA TYR A 127 -0.18 -4.16 -8.39
C TYR A 127 -0.56 -5.39 -7.56
N THR A 128 -1.82 -5.42 -7.14
CA THR A 128 -2.46 -6.62 -6.58
C THR A 128 -3.81 -6.82 -7.24
N GLU A 129 -4.04 -8.01 -7.82
CA GLU A 129 -5.36 -8.46 -8.25
C GLU A 129 -6.15 -8.87 -7.02
N MET A 130 -7.29 -8.26 -6.85
CA MET A 130 -8.21 -8.50 -5.74
C MET A 130 -9.43 -9.23 -6.28
N THR A 131 -9.84 -10.33 -5.63
CA THR A 131 -11.10 -11.02 -5.95
C THR A 131 -11.94 -11.09 -4.69
N GLU A 132 -13.17 -10.59 -4.78
CA GLU A 132 -14.19 -10.73 -3.74
C GLU A 132 -15.02 -11.97 -4.02
N TRP A 133 -15.35 -12.71 -2.96
CA TRP A 133 -16.06 -13.98 -3.03
C TRP A 133 -17.29 -13.95 -2.14
N GLU A 134 -18.34 -14.68 -2.56
CA GLU A 134 -19.52 -14.95 -1.75
C GLU A 134 -19.77 -16.45 -1.66
N ARG A 135 -20.35 -16.90 -0.55
CA ARG A 135 -20.85 -18.27 -0.42
C ARG A 135 -22.08 -18.42 -1.30
N GLU A 136 -22.10 -19.52 -2.09
CA GLU A 136 -23.30 -19.93 -2.84
C GLU A 136 -24.24 -20.81 -2.00
N ASP A 137 -23.74 -21.36 -0.89
CA ASP A 137 -24.49 -22.15 0.06
C ASP A 137 -25.10 -21.26 1.17
N ASN A 138 -25.96 -21.84 1.99
CA ASN A 138 -26.60 -21.13 3.10
C ASN A 138 -25.74 -20.98 4.36
N GLY A 139 -24.46 -21.45 4.33
CA GLY A 139 -23.53 -21.37 5.44
C GLY A 139 -23.82 -22.36 6.58
N SER A 140 -24.74 -23.31 6.41
CA SER A 140 -25.09 -24.30 7.46
C SER A 140 -23.99 -25.35 7.66
N ASP A 141 -23.23 -25.66 6.62
CA ASP A 141 -22.02 -26.48 6.74
C ASP A 141 -20.85 -25.58 7.13
N HIS A 142 -20.28 -25.83 8.31
CA HIS A 142 -19.17 -25.06 8.84
C HIS A 142 -17.81 -25.57 8.35
N ASP A 143 -17.74 -26.78 7.82
CA ASP A 143 -16.51 -27.44 7.39
C ASP A 143 -16.32 -27.38 5.87
N HIS A 144 -17.40 -27.12 5.13
CA HIS A 144 -17.36 -26.91 3.69
C HIS A 144 -18.10 -25.66 3.27
N ALA A 145 -17.64 -25.07 2.16
CA ALA A 145 -18.24 -23.93 1.52
C ALA A 145 -18.08 -23.99 0.01
N LYS A 146 -19.11 -23.58 -0.69
CA LYS A 146 -19.06 -23.32 -2.12
C LYS A 146 -18.99 -21.82 -2.32
N LEU A 147 -17.91 -21.34 -2.98
CA LEU A 147 -17.69 -19.93 -3.24
C LEU A 147 -17.86 -19.61 -4.73
N LYS A 148 -18.38 -18.42 -5.02
CA LYS A 148 -18.36 -17.80 -6.34
C LYS A 148 -17.63 -16.46 -6.28
N PRO A 149 -16.83 -16.10 -7.32
CA PRO A 149 -16.29 -14.76 -7.43
C PRO A 149 -17.42 -13.78 -7.80
N VAL A 150 -17.47 -12.64 -7.11
CA VAL A 150 -18.50 -11.60 -7.36
C VAL A 150 -17.90 -10.32 -7.91
N LYS A 151 -16.63 -10.08 -7.65
CA LYS A 151 -15.92 -8.91 -8.16
C LYS A 151 -14.43 -9.21 -8.30
N LYS A 152 -13.85 -8.75 -9.40
CA LYS A 152 -12.40 -8.78 -9.60
C LYS A 152 -11.92 -7.40 -10.04
N TYR A 153 -10.84 -6.92 -9.44
CA TYR A 153 -10.26 -5.62 -9.77
C TYR A 153 -8.78 -5.59 -9.40
N ARG A 154 -8.07 -4.60 -9.93
CA ARG A 154 -6.64 -4.40 -9.68
C ARG A 154 -6.43 -3.16 -8.83
N LEU A 155 -5.71 -3.31 -7.74
CA LEU A 155 -5.13 -2.19 -7.00
C LEU A 155 -3.79 -1.82 -7.63
N THR A 156 -3.64 -0.54 -7.94
CA THR A 156 -2.43 0.05 -8.49
C THR A 156 -1.83 1.06 -7.51
N PRO A 157 -0.55 1.45 -7.64
CA PRO A 157 0.09 2.38 -6.72
C PRO A 157 -0.75 3.63 -6.45
N GLY A 158 -0.85 3.99 -5.17
CA GLY A 158 -1.62 5.14 -4.70
C GLY A 158 -3.10 4.87 -4.43
N HIS A 159 -3.63 3.67 -4.75
CA HIS A 159 -5.03 3.31 -4.52
C HIS A 159 -5.17 2.29 -3.39
N ALA A 160 -6.32 2.32 -2.72
CA ALA A 160 -6.64 1.41 -1.64
C ALA A 160 -8.04 0.80 -1.77
N GLY A 161 -8.15 -0.49 -1.40
CA GLY A 161 -9.42 -1.23 -1.29
C GLY A 161 -9.72 -1.59 0.16
N ILE A 162 -11.01 -1.71 0.50
CA ILE A 162 -11.47 -2.03 1.84
C ILE A 162 -12.32 -3.30 1.85
N TYR A 163 -12.12 -4.13 2.88
CA TYR A 163 -12.90 -5.32 3.20
C TYR A 163 -13.45 -5.17 4.61
N GLN A 164 -14.77 -5.14 4.72
CA GLN A 164 -15.47 -5.10 6.00
C GLN A 164 -15.37 -6.48 6.70
N ASP A 165 -15.81 -6.54 7.95
CA ASP A 165 -15.78 -7.75 8.77
C ASP A 165 -16.41 -8.94 8.04
N GLY A 166 -15.77 -10.10 8.08
CA GLY A 166 -16.23 -11.35 7.46
C GLY A 166 -16.26 -11.37 5.92
N LYS A 167 -15.82 -10.31 5.24
CA LYS A 167 -15.76 -10.31 3.77
C LYS A 167 -14.68 -11.25 3.26
N ILE A 168 -15.08 -12.18 2.39
CA ILE A 168 -14.18 -13.16 1.79
C ILE A 168 -13.51 -12.54 0.57
N HIS A 169 -12.18 -12.62 0.54
CA HIS A 169 -11.40 -12.16 -0.61
C HIS A 169 -10.15 -13.01 -0.83
N SER A 170 -9.55 -12.87 -1.98
CA SER A 170 -8.22 -13.41 -2.30
C SER A 170 -7.39 -12.35 -3.02
N ILE A 171 -6.07 -12.47 -2.89
CA ILE A 171 -5.11 -11.57 -3.52
C ILE A 171 -4.14 -12.36 -4.39
N ASP A 172 -3.79 -11.79 -5.53
CA ASP A 172 -2.77 -12.29 -6.44
C ASP A 172 -1.86 -11.13 -6.82
N TYR A 173 -0.56 -11.27 -6.55
CA TYR A 173 0.41 -10.21 -6.81
C TYR A 173 1.70 -10.76 -7.42
N PRO A 174 2.38 -9.97 -8.28
CA PRO A 174 3.64 -10.34 -8.92
C PRO A 174 4.82 -10.27 -7.95
N ASP A 175 5.99 -10.69 -8.45
CA ASP A 175 7.28 -10.46 -7.78
C ASP A 175 7.42 -8.98 -7.43
N TYR A 176 8.02 -8.69 -6.28
CA TYR A 176 8.33 -7.36 -5.75
C TYR A 176 7.12 -6.45 -5.47
N ALA A 177 5.90 -6.98 -5.47
CA ALA A 177 4.73 -6.21 -5.05
C ALA A 177 4.84 -5.82 -3.56
N ARG A 178 4.57 -4.55 -3.26
CA ARG A 178 4.62 -4.00 -1.91
C ARG A 178 3.35 -3.22 -1.64
N PHE A 179 2.78 -3.42 -0.46
CA PHE A 179 1.54 -2.77 -0.08
C PHE A 179 1.47 -2.53 1.42
N ILE A 180 0.70 -1.53 1.80
CA ILE A 180 0.35 -1.24 3.20
C ILE A 180 -0.99 -1.91 3.49
N ARG A 181 -1.09 -2.56 4.64
CA ARG A 181 -2.34 -3.09 5.15
C ARG A 181 -2.68 -2.44 6.48
N VAL A 182 -3.91 -1.94 6.61
CA VAL A 182 -4.46 -1.49 7.89
C VAL A 182 -5.52 -2.50 8.31
N THR A 183 -5.49 -2.96 9.55
CA THR A 183 -6.47 -3.92 10.10
C THR A 183 -7.07 -3.38 11.39
N GLY A 184 -8.33 -3.75 11.67
CA GLY A 184 -9.02 -3.31 12.88
C GLY A 184 -8.44 -3.88 14.17
N THR A 185 -7.68 -4.98 14.06
CA THR A 185 -6.95 -5.60 15.18
C THR A 185 -5.78 -6.41 14.66
N ASN A 186 -4.95 -6.92 15.57
CA ASN A 186 -3.92 -7.89 15.24
C ASN A 186 -4.56 -9.22 14.82
N LEU A 187 -4.43 -9.55 13.53
CA LEU A 187 -5.08 -10.73 12.95
C LEU A 187 -4.56 -12.07 13.53
N ASP A 188 -3.40 -12.09 14.17
CA ASP A 188 -2.88 -13.31 14.81
C ASP A 188 -3.55 -13.59 16.16
N ARG A 189 -4.33 -12.65 16.69
CA ARG A 189 -5.08 -12.78 17.96
C ARG A 189 -6.54 -13.15 17.77
N ILE A 190 -7.02 -13.32 16.53
CA ILE A 190 -8.43 -13.61 16.23
C ILE A 190 -8.59 -14.86 15.35
N HIS A 191 -9.78 -15.45 15.40
CA HIS A 191 -10.16 -16.53 14.50
C HIS A 191 -10.39 -16.01 13.09
N ARG A 192 -9.88 -16.74 12.09
CA ARG A 192 -10.03 -16.44 10.67
C ARG A 192 -10.28 -17.73 9.92
N VAL A 193 -10.83 -17.67 8.71
CA VAL A 193 -11.01 -18.84 7.87
C VAL A 193 -10.33 -18.70 6.53
N ARG A 194 -9.91 -19.84 5.98
CA ARG A 194 -9.46 -20.00 4.60
C ARG A 194 -10.31 -21.05 3.92
N PHE A 195 -10.53 -20.87 2.64
CA PHE A 195 -11.35 -21.75 1.82
C PHE A 195 -10.50 -22.40 0.74
N ASP A 196 -10.61 -23.71 0.60
CA ASP A 196 -10.02 -24.44 -0.49
C ASP A 196 -11.04 -24.54 -1.64
N LEU A 197 -10.78 -23.86 -2.76
CA LEU A 197 -11.68 -23.85 -3.91
C LEU A 197 -11.82 -25.20 -4.62
N LYS A 198 -10.88 -26.14 -4.41
CA LYS A 198 -10.92 -27.45 -5.06
C LYS A 198 -11.76 -28.46 -4.27
N THR A 199 -11.59 -28.45 -2.96
CA THR A 199 -12.26 -29.41 -2.06
C THR A 199 -13.51 -28.83 -1.40
N GLY A 200 -13.64 -27.51 -1.36
CA GLY A 200 -14.64 -26.80 -0.60
C GLY A 200 -14.32 -26.71 0.90
N GLU A 201 -13.21 -27.27 1.37
CA GLU A 201 -12.84 -27.31 2.78
C GLU A 201 -12.68 -25.91 3.37
N VAL A 202 -13.23 -25.71 4.59
CA VAL A 202 -13.11 -24.49 5.39
C VAL A 202 -12.09 -24.71 6.50
N LYS A 203 -10.90 -24.12 6.34
CA LYS A 203 -9.81 -24.20 7.31
C LYS A 203 -9.87 -23.05 8.30
N ARG A 204 -10.13 -23.36 9.58
CA ARG A 204 -10.09 -22.37 10.67
C ARG A 204 -8.65 -22.16 11.12
N MET A 205 -8.26 -20.89 11.18
CA MET A 205 -6.99 -20.47 11.75
C MET A 205 -7.29 -19.94 13.17
N THR A 206 -6.73 -20.61 14.17
CA THR A 206 -6.85 -20.21 15.57
C THR A 206 -5.88 -19.09 15.90
N PRO A 207 -6.19 -18.24 16.89
CA PRO A 207 -5.25 -17.27 17.43
C PRO A 207 -3.93 -17.92 17.80
N GLN A 208 -2.82 -17.29 17.42
CA GLN A 208 -1.52 -17.69 17.93
C GLN A 208 -1.41 -17.20 19.38
N GLN A 209 -1.09 -18.11 20.30
CA GLN A 209 -0.79 -17.69 21.67
C GLN A 209 0.47 -16.84 21.63
N ALA A 210 0.40 -15.63 22.21
CA ALA A 210 1.58 -14.81 22.43
C ALA A 210 2.52 -15.60 23.38
N THR A 211 3.66 -16.04 22.86
CA THR A 211 4.76 -16.62 23.66
C THR A 211 5.57 -15.54 24.32
#